data_f1422a79cf77042a9dcf8742329bedbc
#
_entry.id   f1422a79cf77042a9dcf8742329bedbc
#
_cell.length_a   1.000
_cell.length_b   1.000
_cell.length_c   1.000
_cell.angle_alpha   90.00
_cell.angle_beta   90.00
_cell.angle_gamma   90.00
#
_symmetry.space_group_name_H-M   'P 1'
#
loop_
_entity.id
_entity.type
_entity.pdbx_description
1 polymer ?
#
loop_
_entity_poly.entity_id
_entity_poly.type
_entity_poly.pdbx_seq_one_letter_code
_entity_poly.pdbx_strand_id
1 'polypeptide(L)'
;EQQKIVHSIQDFFDHICILEQNKSDLQFLINAAKSKILDLAIHGKLVPQDPNDEPAEDLLKRIATSDNRPYEKVEEEPFEIPDSWKWVKLGDIGQTNIGLTYHPNDISNTGIIVLRSNNIQNDKLSFDDIVKVNSNTKILNNQYINNGDILICARNGSQSLVGKCVLLNNLKEKTSFGAFMAVFRSNYN
;
A
#
# COMPACT_ATOMS: atom_id res chain seq x y z
N GLU A 1 -18.87 -27.16 -49.20
CA GLU A 1 -19.42 -26.42 -48.04
C GLU A 1 -18.66 -26.70 -46.74
N GLN A 2 -18.45 -27.97 -46.38
CA GLN A 2 -17.72 -28.34 -45.14
C GLN A 2 -16.31 -27.73 -45.04
N GLN A 3 -15.52 -27.73 -46.12
CA GLN A 3 -14.19 -27.12 -46.15
C GLN A 3 -14.20 -25.60 -45.93
N LYS A 4 -15.24 -24.91 -46.45
CA LYS A 4 -15.40 -23.46 -46.22
C LYS A 4 -15.71 -23.15 -44.75
N ILE A 5 -16.56 -23.98 -44.14
CA ILE A 5 -16.89 -23.85 -42.70
C ILE A 5 -15.63 -24.06 -41.83
N VAL A 6 -14.86 -25.12 -42.13
CA VAL A 6 -13.60 -25.40 -41.40
C VAL A 6 -12.62 -24.25 -41.54
N HIS A 7 -12.44 -23.70 -42.74
CA HIS A 7 -11.55 -22.55 -42.97
C HIS A 7 -12.01 -21.31 -42.21
N SER A 8 -13.30 -20.98 -42.24
CA SER A 8 -13.82 -19.85 -41.46
C SER A 8 -13.69 -20.02 -39.96
N ILE A 9 -13.83 -21.24 -39.45
CA ILE A 9 -13.60 -21.53 -38.02
C ILE A 9 -12.13 -21.32 -37.66
N GLN A 10 -11.22 -21.80 -38.51
CA GLN A 10 -9.78 -21.63 -38.32
C GLN A 10 -9.41 -20.14 -38.29
N ASP A 11 -9.84 -19.36 -39.22
CA ASP A 11 -9.64 -17.91 -39.31
C ASP A 11 -10.16 -17.21 -38.03
N PHE A 12 -11.30 -17.67 -37.52
CA PHE A 12 -11.85 -17.10 -36.27
C PHE A 12 -10.98 -17.38 -35.05
N PHE A 13 -10.46 -18.61 -34.91
CA PHE A 13 -9.55 -18.96 -33.84
C PHE A 13 -8.21 -18.20 -33.95
N ASP A 14 -7.67 -18.02 -35.16
CA ASP A 14 -6.46 -17.24 -35.38
C ASP A 14 -6.65 -15.79 -34.96
N HIS A 15 -7.80 -15.17 -35.26
CA HIS A 15 -8.10 -13.83 -34.78
C HIS A 15 -8.24 -13.75 -33.25
N ILE A 16 -8.85 -14.75 -32.63
CA ILE A 16 -8.92 -14.82 -31.14
C ILE A 16 -7.53 -14.89 -30.54
N CYS A 17 -6.65 -15.74 -31.05
CA CYS A 17 -5.26 -15.84 -30.58
C CYS A 17 -4.50 -14.50 -30.69
N ILE A 18 -4.67 -13.79 -31.81
CA ILE A 18 -4.06 -12.46 -32.01
C ILE A 18 -4.60 -11.46 -30.99
N LEU A 19 -5.89 -11.47 -30.70
CA LEU A 19 -6.49 -10.57 -29.70
C LEU A 19 -6.01 -10.86 -28.28
N GLU A 20 -5.89 -12.14 -27.93
CA GLU A 20 -5.35 -12.56 -26.63
C GLU A 20 -3.88 -12.15 -26.46
N GLN A 21 -3.05 -12.31 -27.50
CA GLN A 21 -1.67 -11.87 -27.50
C GLN A 21 -1.56 -10.35 -27.33
N ASN A 22 -2.31 -9.58 -28.11
CA ASN A 22 -2.33 -8.12 -28.02
C ASN A 22 -2.75 -7.64 -26.65
N LYS A 23 -3.71 -8.31 -26.00
CA LYS A 23 -4.14 -8.01 -24.63
C LYS A 23 -3.01 -8.26 -23.63
N SER A 24 -2.28 -9.35 -23.77
CA SER A 24 -1.13 -9.69 -22.93
C SER A 24 -0.01 -8.66 -23.08
N ASP A 25 0.33 -8.29 -24.32
CA ASP A 25 1.37 -7.31 -24.63
C ASP A 25 1.01 -5.92 -24.07
N LEU A 26 -0.25 -5.52 -24.19
CA LEU A 26 -0.74 -4.26 -23.63
C LEU A 26 -0.62 -4.25 -22.09
N GLN A 27 -0.97 -5.35 -21.43
CA GLN A 27 -0.86 -5.47 -19.99
C GLN A 27 0.60 -5.39 -19.54
N PHE A 28 1.52 -6.03 -20.25
CA PHE A 28 2.96 -5.95 -20.00
C PHE A 28 3.46 -4.50 -20.14
N LEU A 29 3.09 -3.80 -21.20
CA LEU A 29 3.49 -2.40 -21.43
C LEU A 29 2.94 -1.46 -20.34
N ILE A 30 1.69 -1.66 -19.91
CA ILE A 30 1.10 -0.89 -18.80
C ILE A 30 1.89 -1.10 -17.51
N ASN A 31 2.24 -2.34 -17.18
CA ASN A 31 3.01 -2.65 -15.98
C ASN A 31 4.42 -2.07 -16.05
N ALA A 32 5.09 -2.15 -17.20
CA ALA A 32 6.40 -1.56 -17.42
C ALA A 32 6.35 -0.03 -17.28
N ALA A 33 5.33 0.63 -17.83
CA ALA A 33 5.14 2.07 -17.69
C ALA A 33 4.90 2.48 -16.24
N LYS A 34 4.06 1.76 -15.49
CA LYS A 34 3.84 2.00 -14.06
C LYS A 34 5.14 1.88 -13.25
N SER A 35 5.92 0.83 -13.49
CA SER A 35 7.21 0.62 -12.84
C SER A 35 8.19 1.76 -13.15
N LYS A 36 8.23 2.22 -14.41
CA LYS A 36 9.10 3.33 -14.80
C LYS A 36 8.69 4.67 -14.18
N ILE A 37 7.38 4.93 -14.10
CA ILE A 37 6.85 6.13 -13.44
C ILE A 37 7.23 6.12 -11.95
N LEU A 38 7.05 4.98 -11.29
CA LEU A 38 7.41 4.83 -9.88
C LEU A 38 8.91 5.01 -9.66
N ASP A 39 9.75 4.40 -10.51
CA ASP A 39 11.20 4.55 -10.48
C ASP A 39 11.62 6.02 -10.58
N LEU A 40 11.06 6.77 -11.54
CA LEU A 40 11.32 8.20 -11.67
C LEU A 40 10.85 9.00 -10.45
N ALA A 41 9.70 8.62 -9.86
CA ALA A 41 9.14 9.31 -8.70
C ALA A 41 10.03 9.16 -7.46
N ILE A 42 10.46 7.93 -7.14
CA ILE A 42 11.29 7.66 -5.95
C ILE A 42 12.71 8.24 -6.06
N HIS A 43 13.20 8.48 -7.28
CA HIS A 43 14.46 9.16 -7.52
C HIS A 43 14.31 10.69 -7.63
N GLY A 44 13.11 11.24 -7.42
CA GLY A 44 12.84 12.68 -7.56
C GLY A 44 12.97 13.23 -8.98
N LYS A 45 12.91 12.33 -10.00
CA LYS A 45 13.11 12.68 -11.43
C LYS A 45 11.81 12.78 -12.22
N LEU A 46 10.65 12.53 -11.58
CA LEU A 46 9.35 12.55 -12.25
C LEU A 46 8.89 13.97 -12.57
N VAL A 47 9.13 14.90 -11.65
CA VAL A 47 8.84 16.33 -11.78
C VAL A 47 10.07 17.13 -11.36
N PRO A 48 10.28 18.36 -11.91
CA PRO A 48 11.33 19.25 -11.43
C PRO A 48 11.15 19.55 -9.94
N GLN A 49 12.25 19.65 -9.20
CA GLN A 49 12.23 20.08 -7.81
C GLN A 49 11.90 21.56 -7.73
N ASP A 50 11.01 22.00 -6.83
CA ASP A 50 10.74 23.40 -6.59
C ASP A 50 11.80 23.94 -5.61
N PRO A 51 12.58 24.99 -6.00
CA PRO A 51 13.58 25.58 -5.12
C PRO A 51 12.98 26.33 -3.92
N ASN A 52 11.66 26.58 -3.91
CA ASN A 52 10.96 27.21 -2.79
C ASN A 52 10.44 26.20 -1.78
N ASP A 53 10.46 24.90 -2.09
CA ASP A 53 10.08 23.85 -1.15
C ASP A 53 11.08 23.81 0.02
N GLU A 54 10.56 23.59 1.23
CA GLU A 54 11.39 23.44 2.42
C GLU A 54 12.27 22.18 2.29
N PRO A 55 13.60 22.30 2.47
CA PRO A 55 14.48 21.13 2.49
C PRO A 55 14.09 20.14 3.58
N ALA A 56 14.13 18.82 3.28
CA ALA A 56 13.80 17.78 4.23
C ALA A 56 14.66 17.86 5.53
N GLU A 57 15.87 18.37 5.44
CA GLU A 57 16.75 18.56 6.60
C GLU A 57 16.17 19.54 7.63
N ASP A 58 15.52 20.61 7.20
CA ASP A 58 14.94 21.60 8.08
C ASP A 58 13.65 21.07 8.73
N LEU A 59 12.84 20.32 7.98
CA LEU A 59 11.72 19.57 8.51
C LEU A 59 12.18 18.57 9.59
N LEU A 60 13.23 17.80 9.34
CA LEU A 60 13.77 16.82 10.29
C LEU A 60 14.32 17.47 11.57
N LYS A 61 14.94 18.66 11.47
CA LYS A 61 15.37 19.43 12.66
C LYS A 61 14.18 19.86 13.52
N ARG A 62 13.07 20.29 12.90
CA ARG A 62 11.84 20.62 13.63
C ARG A 62 11.24 19.41 14.33
N ILE A 63 11.20 18.28 13.64
CA ILE A 63 10.75 17.00 14.17
C ILE A 63 11.60 16.59 15.38
N ALA A 64 12.92 16.58 15.24
CA ALA A 64 13.85 16.22 16.30
C ALA A 64 13.70 17.12 17.55
N THR A 65 13.43 18.40 17.34
CA THR A 65 13.20 19.37 18.41
C THR A 65 11.87 19.10 19.12
N SER A 66 10.80 18.82 18.37
CA SER A 66 9.48 18.55 18.92
C SER A 66 9.45 17.28 19.77
N ASP A 67 10.08 16.22 19.30
CA ASP A 67 10.08 14.91 19.97
C ASP A 67 11.22 14.74 20.98
N ASN A 68 12.09 15.74 21.09
CA ASN A 68 13.32 15.66 21.88
C ASN A 68 14.14 14.40 21.54
N ARG A 69 14.13 14.00 20.27
CA ARG A 69 14.82 12.84 19.74
C ARG A 69 15.52 13.20 18.43
N PRO A 70 16.87 13.20 18.39
CA PRO A 70 17.57 13.38 17.12
C PRO A 70 17.28 12.22 16.19
N TYR A 71 17.09 12.50 14.88
CA TYR A 71 17.02 11.45 13.89
C TYR A 71 18.43 10.85 13.65
N GLU A 72 18.46 9.55 13.39
CA GLU A 72 19.72 8.88 13.06
C GLU A 72 19.98 8.99 11.55
N LYS A 73 21.19 9.42 11.19
CA LYS A 73 21.60 9.42 9.77
C LYS A 73 21.61 7.99 9.24
N VAL A 74 21.03 7.77 8.07
CA VAL A 74 21.09 6.50 7.37
C VAL A 74 22.50 6.31 6.81
N GLU A 75 23.18 5.23 7.20
CA GLU A 75 24.57 4.96 6.80
C GLU A 75 24.68 4.50 5.36
N GLU A 76 23.72 3.68 4.89
CA GLU A 76 23.68 3.17 3.53
C GLU A 76 22.47 3.76 2.79
N GLU A 77 22.73 4.63 1.83
CA GLU A 77 21.70 5.19 0.97
C GLU A 77 21.42 4.22 -0.17
N PRO A 78 20.18 3.71 -0.32
CA PRO A 78 19.86 2.70 -1.34
C PRO A 78 20.09 3.17 -2.79
N PHE A 79 19.92 4.46 -3.06
CA PHE A 79 20.15 5.13 -4.36
C PHE A 79 20.21 6.64 -4.16
N GLU A 80 20.68 7.33 -5.20
CA GLU A 80 20.77 8.80 -5.23
C GLU A 80 19.39 9.45 -5.28
N ILE A 81 19.21 10.48 -4.48
CA ILE A 81 18.00 11.32 -4.38
C ILE A 81 18.38 12.80 -4.55
N PRO A 82 17.42 13.72 -4.83
CA PRO A 82 17.70 15.16 -4.87
C PRO A 82 18.30 15.69 -3.56
N ASP A 83 19.10 16.73 -3.63
CA ASP A 83 19.76 17.35 -2.47
C ASP A 83 18.78 17.87 -1.41
N SER A 84 17.55 18.25 -1.84
CA SER A 84 16.47 18.68 -0.95
C SER A 84 15.83 17.54 -0.16
N TRP A 85 16.07 16.28 -0.54
CA TRP A 85 15.53 15.09 0.09
C TRP A 85 16.53 14.49 1.08
N LYS A 86 16.03 13.69 2.02
CA LYS A 86 16.88 12.95 2.98
C LYS A 86 16.35 11.55 3.20
N TRP A 87 17.25 10.60 3.30
CA TRP A 87 16.94 9.27 3.77
C TRP A 87 16.74 9.27 5.27
N VAL A 88 15.65 8.66 5.75
CA VAL A 88 15.32 8.52 7.16
C VAL A 88 14.76 7.14 7.45
N LYS A 89 14.88 6.67 8.69
CA LYS A 89 14.15 5.48 9.14
C LYS A 89 12.69 5.86 9.38
N LEU A 90 11.75 4.98 9.04
CA LEU A 90 10.33 5.20 9.33
C LEU A 90 10.07 5.44 10.82
N GLY A 91 10.86 4.82 11.71
CA GLY A 91 10.77 5.03 13.15
C GLY A 91 11.11 6.43 13.63
N ASP A 92 11.80 7.25 12.81
CA ASP A 92 12.14 8.63 13.16
C ASP A 92 10.99 9.60 12.84
N ILE A 93 10.10 9.23 11.92
CA ILE A 93 9.00 10.07 11.44
C ILE A 93 7.61 9.54 11.79
N GLY A 94 7.52 8.41 12.48
CA GLY A 94 6.24 7.82 12.85
C GLY A 94 6.38 6.55 13.67
N GLN A 95 5.25 5.90 13.89
CA GLN A 95 5.16 4.66 14.66
C GLN A 95 4.52 3.57 13.84
N THR A 96 5.00 2.34 14.03
CA THR A 96 4.38 1.14 13.47
C THR A 96 3.66 0.36 14.56
N ASN A 97 2.43 -0.04 14.29
CA ASN A 97 1.62 -0.84 15.19
C ASN A 97 1.20 -2.13 14.49
N ILE A 98 1.27 -3.26 15.21
CA ILE A 98 0.77 -4.55 14.72
C ILE A 98 -0.68 -4.71 15.14
N GLY A 99 -1.46 -5.31 14.23
CA GLY A 99 -2.90 -5.42 14.41
C GLY A 99 -3.35 -6.45 15.44
N LEU A 100 -4.66 -6.54 15.54
CA LEU A 100 -5.39 -7.36 16.51
C LEU A 100 -5.25 -8.86 16.20
N THR A 101 -4.89 -9.64 17.22
CA THR A 101 -5.12 -11.09 17.23
C THR A 101 -6.48 -11.36 17.84
N TYR A 102 -7.34 -12.08 17.14
CA TYR A 102 -8.66 -12.45 17.58
C TYR A 102 -8.92 -13.94 17.34
N HIS A 103 -9.81 -14.53 18.10
CA HIS A 103 -10.21 -15.94 17.96
C HIS A 103 -11.43 -16.07 17.01
N PRO A 104 -11.65 -17.23 16.39
CA PRO A 104 -12.85 -17.47 15.58
C PRO A 104 -14.16 -17.16 16.32
N ASN A 105 -14.19 -17.36 17.63
CA ASN A 105 -15.37 -17.08 18.48
C ASN A 105 -15.62 -15.56 18.67
N ASP A 106 -14.65 -14.71 18.37
CA ASP A 106 -14.80 -13.26 18.42
C ASP A 106 -15.48 -12.71 17.16
N ILE A 107 -15.55 -13.52 16.09
CA ILE A 107 -16.15 -13.12 14.81
C ILE A 107 -17.66 -12.94 15.00
N SER A 108 -18.19 -11.84 14.52
CA SER A 108 -19.58 -11.45 14.63
C SER A 108 -20.05 -10.75 13.35
N ASN A 109 -21.37 -10.80 13.10
CA ASN A 109 -21.98 -10.02 12.01
C ASN A 109 -22.08 -8.53 12.34
N THR A 110 -21.92 -8.16 13.61
CA THR A 110 -21.97 -6.78 14.10
C THR A 110 -20.73 -6.49 14.94
N GLY A 111 -20.34 -5.22 15.06
CA GLY A 111 -19.21 -4.82 15.91
C GLY A 111 -18.11 -4.09 15.12
N ILE A 112 -16.86 -4.32 15.49
CA ILE A 112 -15.71 -3.60 14.97
C ILE A 112 -15.18 -4.26 13.69
N ILE A 113 -15.03 -3.49 12.62
CA ILE A 113 -14.40 -3.94 11.37
C ILE A 113 -12.92 -4.25 11.63
N VAL A 114 -12.43 -5.38 11.08
CA VAL A 114 -11.01 -5.76 11.12
C VAL A 114 -10.50 -5.93 9.70
N LEU A 115 -9.68 -4.99 9.25
CA LEU A 115 -9.09 -5.03 7.91
C LEU A 115 -7.98 -6.08 7.82
N ARG A 116 -7.94 -6.77 6.69
CA ARG A 116 -6.98 -7.83 6.34
C ARG A 116 -6.34 -7.54 4.98
N SER A 117 -5.41 -8.37 4.55
CA SER A 117 -4.70 -8.20 3.27
C SER A 117 -5.61 -8.19 2.04
N ASN A 118 -6.73 -8.93 2.07
CA ASN A 118 -7.72 -8.94 0.99
C ASN A 118 -8.56 -7.65 0.91
N ASN A 119 -8.53 -6.82 1.94
CA ASN A 119 -9.15 -5.50 1.90
C ASN A 119 -8.29 -4.43 1.19
N ILE A 120 -7.07 -4.77 0.76
CA ILE A 120 -6.25 -3.91 -0.10
C ILE A 120 -6.29 -4.47 -1.51
N GLN A 121 -6.97 -3.79 -2.44
CA GLN A 121 -7.11 -4.19 -3.83
C GLN A 121 -6.84 -3.01 -4.76
N ASN A 122 -5.92 -3.19 -5.72
CA ASN A 122 -5.54 -2.15 -6.68
C ASN A 122 -5.17 -0.81 -6.01
N ASP A 123 -4.36 -0.87 -4.95
CA ASP A 123 -3.91 0.26 -4.14
C ASP A 123 -5.05 1.07 -3.49
N LYS A 124 -6.22 0.45 -3.34
CA LYS A 124 -7.42 1.02 -2.71
C LYS A 124 -7.96 0.09 -1.63
N LEU A 125 -8.68 0.69 -0.68
CA LEU A 125 -9.41 -0.06 0.33
C LEU A 125 -10.69 -0.64 -0.29
N SER A 126 -10.88 -1.98 -0.17
CA SER A 126 -12.11 -2.68 -0.51
C SER A 126 -12.81 -3.19 0.75
N PHE A 127 -14.14 -3.05 0.75
CA PHE A 127 -15.02 -3.54 1.81
C PHE A 127 -15.87 -4.74 1.37
N ASP A 128 -15.53 -5.41 0.26
CA ASP A 128 -16.31 -6.52 -0.30
C ASP A 128 -16.27 -7.78 0.58
N ASP A 129 -15.16 -8.00 1.30
CA ASP A 129 -14.98 -9.13 2.22
C ASP A 129 -14.52 -8.62 3.59
N ILE A 130 -15.48 -8.20 4.42
CA ILE A 130 -15.22 -7.63 5.74
C ILE A 130 -15.40 -8.69 6.81
N VAL A 131 -14.43 -8.76 7.73
CA VAL A 131 -14.60 -9.42 9.02
C VAL A 131 -14.93 -8.38 10.08
N LYS A 132 -15.91 -8.68 10.93
CA LYS A 132 -16.18 -7.92 12.15
C LYS A 132 -15.92 -8.80 13.37
N VAL A 133 -15.44 -8.17 14.43
CA VAL A 133 -15.32 -8.80 15.74
C VAL A 133 -16.30 -8.17 16.71
N ASN A 134 -16.70 -8.95 17.72
CA ASN A 134 -17.64 -8.50 18.74
C ASN A 134 -17.14 -7.20 19.38
N SER A 135 -18.04 -6.28 19.68
CA SER A 135 -17.72 -5.00 20.33
C SER A 135 -17.06 -5.14 21.69
N ASN A 136 -17.19 -6.30 22.35
CA ASN A 136 -16.55 -6.62 23.63
C ASN A 136 -15.13 -7.18 23.46
N THR A 137 -14.68 -7.45 22.23
CA THR A 137 -13.31 -7.90 21.96
C THR A 137 -12.32 -6.83 22.43
N LYS A 138 -11.34 -7.24 23.21
CA LYS A 138 -10.33 -6.32 23.75
C LYS A 138 -9.40 -5.85 22.62
N ILE A 139 -9.55 -4.60 22.22
CA ILE A 139 -8.73 -3.93 21.19
C ILE A 139 -7.98 -2.79 21.87
N LEU A 140 -6.67 -2.73 21.69
CA LEU A 140 -5.83 -1.65 22.22
C LEU A 140 -6.03 -0.37 21.41
N ASN A 141 -5.80 0.80 22.02
CA ASN A 141 -6.00 2.09 21.37
C ASN A 141 -5.16 2.26 20.09
N ASN A 142 -3.93 1.75 20.10
CA ASN A 142 -3.03 1.78 18.93
C ASN A 142 -3.39 0.77 17.82
N GLN A 143 -4.33 -0.12 18.08
CA GLN A 143 -4.89 -1.07 17.11
C GLN A 143 -6.15 -0.55 16.42
N TYR A 144 -6.61 0.65 16.75
CA TYR A 144 -7.62 1.34 15.95
C TYR A 144 -6.96 2.19 14.87
N ILE A 145 -7.61 2.25 13.72
CA ILE A 145 -7.17 3.02 12.57
C ILE A 145 -7.58 4.47 12.74
N ASN A 146 -6.67 5.38 12.41
CA ASN A 146 -6.94 6.81 12.30
C ASN A 146 -6.85 7.25 10.82
N ASN A 147 -7.45 8.40 10.51
CA ASN A 147 -7.24 9.03 9.20
C ASN A 147 -5.76 9.42 9.04
N GLY A 148 -5.22 9.19 7.86
CA GLY A 148 -3.80 9.41 7.57
C GLY A 148 -2.90 8.21 7.88
N ASP A 149 -3.42 7.16 8.51
CA ASP A 149 -2.67 5.91 8.69
C ASP A 149 -2.41 5.21 7.35
N ILE A 150 -1.27 4.55 7.22
CA ILE A 150 -0.97 3.66 6.10
C ILE A 150 -1.09 2.22 6.59
N LEU A 151 -2.07 1.50 6.06
CA LEU A 151 -2.23 0.06 6.31
C LEU A 151 -1.31 -0.73 5.41
N ILE A 152 -0.54 -1.65 5.97
CA ILE A 152 0.49 -2.42 5.28
C ILE A 152 0.27 -3.91 5.55
N CYS A 153 0.32 -4.74 4.52
CA CYS A 153 0.38 -6.18 4.66
C CYS A 153 1.79 -6.59 5.12
N ALA A 154 1.98 -6.78 6.42
CA ALA A 154 3.28 -7.09 7.01
C ALA A 154 3.64 -8.58 6.90
N ARG A 155 2.64 -9.46 6.85
CA ARG A 155 2.82 -10.91 6.73
C ARG A 155 1.74 -11.51 5.85
N ASN A 156 2.13 -12.44 4.99
CA ASN A 156 1.19 -13.20 4.17
C ASN A 156 1.87 -14.50 3.71
N GLY A 157 1.09 -15.57 3.48
CA GLY A 157 1.59 -16.81 2.88
C GLY A 157 2.08 -16.63 1.44
N SER A 158 1.56 -15.64 0.73
CA SER A 158 2.04 -15.24 -0.60
C SER A 158 2.99 -14.04 -0.49
N GLN A 159 4.24 -14.24 -0.91
CA GLN A 159 5.27 -13.21 -0.89
C GLN A 159 4.87 -11.96 -1.69
N SER A 160 4.13 -12.13 -2.78
CA SER A 160 3.67 -11.02 -3.64
C SER A 160 2.67 -10.08 -2.97
N LEU A 161 2.09 -10.47 -1.84
CA LEU A 161 1.15 -9.64 -1.07
C LEU A 161 1.83 -8.89 0.07
N VAL A 162 3.03 -9.29 0.48
CA VAL A 162 3.79 -8.60 1.53
C VAL A 162 4.26 -7.24 1.00
N GLY A 163 4.09 -6.20 1.81
CA GLY A 163 4.39 -4.81 1.43
C GLY A 163 3.23 -4.08 0.73
N LYS A 164 2.16 -4.78 0.33
CA LYS A 164 0.96 -4.15 -0.20
C LYS A 164 0.39 -3.16 0.81
N CYS A 165 0.15 -1.92 0.41
CA CYS A 165 -0.26 -0.88 1.33
C CYS A 165 -1.37 0.02 0.75
N VAL A 166 -2.04 0.76 1.64
CA VAL A 166 -3.05 1.75 1.29
C VAL A 166 -3.12 2.86 2.34
N LEU A 167 -3.24 4.11 1.89
CA LEU A 167 -3.51 5.25 2.75
C LEU A 167 -4.99 5.24 3.17
N LEU A 168 -5.24 5.37 4.47
CA LEU A 168 -6.57 5.28 5.05
C LEU A 168 -7.12 6.68 5.35
N ASN A 169 -8.18 7.04 4.64
CA ASN A 169 -8.87 8.30 4.84
C ASN A 169 -10.39 8.07 4.85
N ASN A 170 -11.11 8.94 5.57
CA ASN A 170 -12.58 9.00 5.56
C ASN A 170 -13.28 7.69 5.98
N LEU A 171 -12.71 6.95 6.92
CA LEU A 171 -13.37 5.79 7.51
C LEU A 171 -14.59 6.26 8.31
N LYS A 172 -15.75 5.69 7.97
CA LYS A 172 -17.04 6.06 8.58
C LYS A 172 -17.29 5.38 9.91
N GLU A 173 -16.70 4.21 10.11
CA GLU A 173 -16.92 3.36 11.27
C GLU A 173 -15.60 3.09 11.99
N LYS A 174 -15.69 2.84 13.29
CA LYS A 174 -14.55 2.44 14.10
C LYS A 174 -13.98 1.13 13.57
N THR A 175 -12.73 1.16 13.12
CA THR A 175 -12.10 0.08 12.36
C THR A 175 -10.76 -0.28 13.01
N SER A 176 -10.45 -1.56 13.04
CA SER A 176 -9.19 -2.15 13.46
C SER A 176 -8.55 -2.91 12.28
N PHE A 177 -7.44 -3.59 12.52
CA PHE A 177 -6.73 -4.38 11.51
C PHE A 177 -6.15 -5.64 12.13
N GLY A 178 -6.03 -6.71 11.34
CA GLY A 178 -5.61 -8.02 11.82
C GLY A 178 -4.10 -8.14 12.05
N ALA A 179 -3.68 -9.12 12.84
CA ALA A 179 -2.29 -9.34 13.29
C ALA A 179 -1.26 -9.56 12.16
N PHE A 180 -1.70 -9.87 10.95
CA PHE A 180 -0.83 -9.97 9.76
C PHE A 180 -0.64 -8.63 9.04
N MET A 181 -1.36 -7.61 9.50
CA MET A 181 -1.25 -6.25 9.03
C MET A 181 -0.47 -5.40 10.02
N ALA A 182 0.17 -4.36 9.53
CA ALA A 182 0.72 -3.29 10.32
C ALA A 182 0.12 -1.96 9.87
N VAL A 183 0.08 -1.01 10.75
CA VAL A 183 -0.24 0.39 10.44
C VAL A 183 0.99 1.23 10.73
N PHE A 184 1.39 2.03 9.74
CA PHE A 184 2.32 3.13 9.97
C PHE A 184 1.50 4.41 10.18
N ARG A 185 1.81 5.10 11.27
CA ARG A 185 1.20 6.37 11.66
C ARG A 185 2.26 7.43 11.75
N SER A 186 2.16 8.45 10.89
CA SER A 186 3.04 9.61 10.98
C SER A 186 2.74 10.39 12.25
N ASN A 187 3.77 10.87 12.93
CA ASN A 187 3.64 11.79 14.05
C ASN A 187 3.35 13.23 13.57
N TYR A 188 3.46 13.46 12.28
CA TYR A 188 3.41 14.78 11.64
C TYR A 188 2.40 14.76 10.49
N ASN A 189 1.35 15.51 10.63
CA ASN A 189 0.38 15.83 9.59
C ASN A 189 0.55 17.27 9.12
#